data_daaf403cf64b0245f5c9f2059e432645
#
_entry.id   daaf403cf64b0245f5c9f2059e432645
#
_cell.length_a   1.000
_cell.length_b   1.000
_cell.length_c   1.000
_cell.angle_alpha   90.00
_cell.angle_beta   90.00
_cell.angle_gamma   90.00
#
_symmetry.space_group_name_H-M   'P 1'
#
loop_
_entity.id
_entity.type
_entity.pdbx_description
1 polymer ?
#
loop_
_entity_poly.entity_id
_entity_poly.type
_entity_poly.pdbx_seq_one_letter_code
_entity_poly.pdbx_strand_id
1 'polypeptide(L)'
;MADDLQRKGMELRTQLFGEKAAKAGHEYLRGFDEDFANFLNEQVFGAIWTRPGLPTKTRSFITMAALMALGRGPELKIHMRGALNLGISRDEIKELIIHLSQYSGVPTAVEAIRVLGEVTEPRK
;
A
#
# COMPACT_ATOMS: atom_id res chain seq x y z
N MET A 1 -8.98 14.55 16.91
CA MET A 1 -8.85 15.90 16.34
C MET A 1 -8.18 15.83 14.99
N ALA A 2 -8.56 16.68 14.05
CA ALA A 2 -8.06 16.66 12.68
C ALA A 2 -6.54 16.73 12.58
N ASP A 3 -5.92 17.66 13.33
CA ASP A 3 -4.46 17.82 13.29
C ASP A 3 -3.72 16.59 13.82
N ASP A 4 -4.27 15.94 14.82
CA ASP A 4 -3.70 14.71 15.37
C ASP A 4 -3.79 13.56 14.36
N LEU A 5 -4.92 13.44 13.68
CA LEU A 5 -5.11 12.42 12.64
C LEU A 5 -4.21 12.69 11.43
N GLN A 6 -4.01 13.96 11.06
CA GLN A 6 -3.08 14.32 9.97
C GLN A 6 -1.66 13.89 10.33
N ARG A 7 -1.23 14.16 11.57
CA ARG A 7 0.10 13.78 12.05
C ARG A 7 0.25 12.25 12.04
N LYS A 8 -0.72 11.53 12.61
CA LYS A 8 -0.72 10.07 12.64
C LYS A 8 -0.69 9.46 11.25
N GLY A 9 -1.45 10.04 10.32
CA GLY A 9 -1.48 9.57 8.94
C GLY A 9 -0.14 9.70 8.27
N MET A 10 0.53 10.85 8.41
CA MET A 10 1.83 11.06 7.81
C MET A 10 2.91 10.18 8.47
N GLU A 11 2.84 9.99 9.79
CA GLU A 11 3.74 9.07 10.49
C GLU A 11 3.59 7.65 9.97
N LEU A 12 2.35 7.17 9.82
CA LEU A 12 2.07 5.83 9.30
C LEU A 12 2.57 5.67 7.87
N ARG A 13 2.29 6.66 7.02
CA ARG A 13 2.75 6.63 5.62
C ARG A 13 4.28 6.65 5.54
N THR A 14 4.93 7.38 6.42
CA THR A 14 6.40 7.41 6.49
C THR A 14 6.96 6.05 6.89
N GLN A 15 6.33 5.39 7.86
CA GLN A 15 6.69 4.03 8.26
C GLN A 15 6.50 3.04 7.11
N LEU A 16 5.39 3.16 6.39
CA LEU A 16 5.00 2.25 5.32
C LEU A 16 5.80 2.47 4.04
N PHE A 17 5.94 3.70 3.59
CA PHE A 17 6.51 4.03 2.28
C PHE A 17 7.88 4.70 2.33
N GLY A 18 8.32 5.18 3.48
CA GLY A 18 9.48 6.05 3.63
C GLY A 18 9.07 7.52 3.56
N GLU A 19 9.86 8.40 4.17
CA GLU A 19 9.53 9.82 4.28
C GLU A 19 9.35 10.50 2.91
N LYS A 20 10.29 10.27 2.01
CA LYS A 20 10.27 10.90 0.68
C LYS A 20 9.02 10.50 -0.11
N ALA A 21 8.72 9.21 -0.17
CA ALA A 21 7.56 8.70 -0.91
C ALA A 21 6.25 9.14 -0.26
N ALA A 22 6.18 9.16 1.08
CA ALA A 22 4.98 9.60 1.80
C ALA A 22 4.67 11.07 1.50
N LYS A 23 5.67 11.95 1.56
CA LYS A 23 5.50 13.37 1.24
C LYS A 23 5.14 13.58 -0.22
N ALA A 24 5.84 12.90 -1.12
CA ALA A 24 5.58 13.01 -2.57
C ALA A 24 4.16 12.58 -2.92
N GLY A 25 3.68 11.47 -2.34
CA GLY A 25 2.33 10.99 -2.58
C GLY A 25 1.26 11.96 -2.10
N HIS A 26 1.47 12.55 -0.92
CA HIS A 26 0.55 13.54 -0.38
C HIS A 26 0.51 14.80 -1.25
N GLU A 27 1.68 15.31 -1.63
CA GLU A 27 1.78 16.50 -2.49
C GLU A 27 1.19 16.27 -3.88
N TYR A 28 1.38 15.07 -4.42
CA TYR A 28 0.79 14.70 -5.70
C TYR A 28 -0.74 14.84 -5.68
N LEU A 29 -1.37 14.31 -4.63
CA LEU A 29 -2.83 14.40 -4.47
C LEU A 29 -3.28 15.82 -4.19
N ARG A 30 -2.51 16.59 -3.42
CA ARG A 30 -2.81 18.00 -3.16
C ARG A 30 -2.86 18.82 -4.45
N GLY A 31 -2.07 18.43 -5.46
CA GLY A 31 -2.09 19.08 -6.76
C GLY A 31 -3.43 18.94 -7.48
N PHE A 32 -4.19 17.90 -7.16
CA PHE A 32 -5.53 17.71 -7.73
C PHE A 32 -6.62 18.29 -6.83
N ASP A 33 -6.54 18.03 -5.53
CA ASP A 33 -7.52 18.53 -4.57
C ASP A 33 -6.98 18.42 -3.15
N GLU A 34 -6.88 19.55 -2.48
CA GLU A 34 -6.35 19.60 -1.11
C GLU A 34 -7.26 18.88 -0.11
N ASP A 35 -8.57 19.09 -0.22
CA ASP A 35 -9.52 18.45 0.70
C ASP A 35 -9.46 16.93 0.59
N PHE A 36 -9.36 16.40 -0.63
CA PHE A 36 -9.25 14.96 -0.83
C PHE A 36 -7.93 14.41 -0.28
N ALA A 37 -6.82 15.11 -0.52
CA ALA A 37 -5.51 14.70 0.00
C ALA A 37 -5.52 14.65 1.54
N ASN A 38 -6.10 15.65 2.17
CA ASN A 38 -6.23 15.71 3.62
C ASN A 38 -7.18 14.63 4.15
N PHE A 39 -8.30 14.39 3.47
CA PHE A 39 -9.23 13.31 3.80
C PHE A 39 -8.53 11.96 3.77
N LEU A 40 -7.81 11.66 2.71
CA LEU A 40 -7.10 10.39 2.55
C LEU A 40 -6.05 10.21 3.66
N ASN A 41 -5.25 11.22 3.89
CA ASN A 41 -4.21 11.16 4.94
C ASN A 41 -4.82 10.98 6.33
N GLU A 42 -5.89 11.71 6.61
CA GLU A 42 -6.56 11.70 7.92
C GLU A 42 -7.33 10.39 8.15
N GLN A 43 -8.21 10.02 7.24
CA GLN A 43 -9.12 8.90 7.44
C GLN A 43 -8.48 7.56 7.10
N VAL A 44 -7.83 7.43 5.96
CA VAL A 44 -7.27 6.15 5.55
C VAL A 44 -6.05 5.80 6.41
N PHE A 45 -5.06 6.68 6.43
CA PHE A 45 -3.80 6.39 7.11
C PHE A 45 -3.80 6.80 8.58
N GLY A 46 -4.47 7.90 8.92
CA GLY A 46 -4.52 8.37 10.30
C GLY A 46 -5.49 7.61 11.19
N ALA A 47 -6.70 7.33 10.70
CA ALA A 47 -7.75 6.69 11.49
C ALA A 47 -7.84 5.18 11.29
N ILE A 48 -7.77 4.68 10.04
CA ILE A 48 -8.01 3.26 9.75
C ILE A 48 -6.74 2.42 9.92
N TRP A 49 -5.65 2.79 9.25
CA TRP A 49 -4.42 2.00 9.31
C TRP A 49 -3.78 1.96 10.70
N THR A 50 -4.08 2.91 11.55
CA THR A 50 -3.53 2.98 12.91
C THR A 50 -4.38 2.26 13.96
N ARG A 51 -5.52 1.67 13.54
CA ARG A 51 -6.36 0.92 14.48
C ARG A 51 -5.60 -0.28 15.06
N PRO A 52 -5.68 -0.52 16.38
CA PRO A 52 -4.89 -1.57 17.01
C PRO A 52 -5.40 -2.99 16.78
N GLY A 53 -6.56 -3.16 16.14
CA GLY A 53 -7.19 -4.47 15.95
C GLY A 53 -6.41 -5.43 15.04
N LEU A 54 -5.54 -4.91 14.17
CA LEU A 54 -4.68 -5.72 13.30
C LEU A 54 -3.31 -5.08 13.24
N PRO A 55 -2.23 -5.90 13.19
CA PRO A 55 -0.88 -5.37 12.98
C PRO A 55 -0.76 -4.70 11.60
N THR A 56 0.16 -3.75 11.48
CA THR A 56 0.41 -3.02 10.22
C THR A 56 0.75 -3.97 9.08
N LYS A 57 1.57 -4.99 9.30
CA LYS A 57 1.89 -5.99 8.27
C LYS A 57 0.66 -6.72 7.76
N THR A 58 -0.24 -7.09 8.66
CA THR A 58 -1.50 -7.76 8.29
C THR A 58 -2.36 -6.85 7.42
N ARG A 59 -2.45 -5.57 7.77
CA ARG A 59 -3.17 -4.58 6.96
C ARG A 59 -2.55 -4.45 5.57
N SER A 60 -1.22 -4.51 5.48
CA SER A 60 -0.51 -4.49 4.20
C SER A 60 -0.90 -5.68 3.32
N PHE A 61 -0.96 -6.90 3.88
CA PHE A 61 -1.42 -8.08 3.14
C PHE A 61 -2.86 -7.93 2.65
N ILE A 62 -3.75 -7.46 3.50
CA ILE A 62 -5.16 -7.24 3.15
C ILE A 62 -5.27 -6.23 2.01
N THR A 63 -4.53 -5.14 2.09
CA THR A 63 -4.53 -4.09 1.06
C THR A 63 -4.02 -4.62 -0.27
N MET A 64 -2.90 -5.34 -0.27
CA MET A 64 -2.36 -5.93 -1.50
C MET A 64 -3.36 -6.91 -2.12
N ALA A 65 -4.00 -7.75 -1.31
CA ALA A 65 -4.98 -8.70 -1.80
C ALA A 65 -6.17 -8.00 -2.46
N ALA A 66 -6.69 -6.95 -1.82
CA ALA A 66 -7.79 -6.18 -2.37
C ALA A 66 -7.42 -5.49 -3.70
N LEU A 67 -6.24 -4.87 -3.75
CA LEU A 67 -5.79 -4.16 -4.96
C LEU A 67 -5.54 -5.13 -6.11
N MET A 68 -4.99 -6.31 -5.81
CA MET A 68 -4.81 -7.37 -6.80
C MET A 68 -6.17 -7.83 -7.35
N ALA A 69 -7.11 -8.15 -6.46
CA ALA A 69 -8.43 -8.64 -6.87
C ALA A 69 -9.20 -7.61 -7.69
N LEU A 70 -9.03 -6.33 -7.38
CA LEU A 70 -9.68 -5.23 -8.10
C LEU A 70 -8.96 -4.83 -9.40
N GLY A 71 -7.80 -5.42 -9.67
CA GLY A 71 -7.03 -5.09 -10.87
C GLY A 71 -6.38 -3.70 -10.81
N ARG A 72 -6.02 -3.22 -9.62
CA ARG A 72 -5.44 -1.89 -9.42
C ARG A 72 -3.91 -1.96 -9.40
N GLY A 73 -3.32 -2.23 -10.56
CA GLY A 73 -1.89 -2.44 -10.70
C GLY A 73 -0.99 -1.31 -10.17
N PRO A 74 -1.24 -0.04 -10.54
CA PRO A 74 -0.40 1.07 -10.06
C PRO A 74 -0.39 1.18 -8.52
N GLU A 75 -1.55 1.09 -7.88
CA GLU A 75 -1.68 1.16 -6.43
C GLU A 75 -1.08 -0.09 -5.76
N LEU A 76 -1.25 -1.26 -6.38
CA LEU A 76 -0.64 -2.50 -5.92
C LEU A 76 0.89 -2.37 -5.87
N LYS A 77 1.47 -1.75 -6.89
CA LYS A 77 2.92 -1.53 -6.96
C LYS A 77 3.41 -0.68 -5.77
N ILE A 78 2.69 0.39 -5.46
CA ILE A 78 2.99 1.26 -4.32
C ILE A 78 2.95 0.45 -3.02
N HIS A 79 1.91 -0.36 -2.83
CA HIS A 79 1.74 -1.13 -1.61
C HIS A 79 2.69 -2.34 -1.51
N MET A 80 3.12 -2.91 -2.63
CA MET A 80 4.17 -3.92 -2.62
C MET A 80 5.50 -3.34 -2.14
N ARG A 81 5.85 -2.13 -2.61
CA ARG A 81 7.03 -1.43 -2.10
C ARG A 81 6.91 -1.15 -0.61
N GLY A 82 5.73 -0.73 -0.16
CA GLY A 82 5.46 -0.52 1.26
C GLY A 82 5.60 -1.81 2.06
N ALA A 83 5.08 -2.91 1.55
CA ALA A 83 5.18 -4.21 2.21
C ALA A 83 6.63 -4.65 2.39
N LEU A 84 7.43 -4.52 1.33
CA LEU A 84 8.87 -4.84 1.40
C LEU A 84 9.57 -3.95 2.42
N ASN A 85 9.21 -2.67 2.49
CA ASN A 85 9.74 -1.73 3.45
C ASN A 85 9.38 -2.11 4.89
N LEU A 86 8.24 -2.74 5.12
CA LEU A 86 7.82 -3.24 6.43
C LEU A 86 8.50 -4.55 6.81
N GLY A 87 9.31 -5.14 5.92
CA GLY A 87 9.97 -6.41 6.17
C GLY A 87 9.18 -7.64 5.71
N ILE A 88 8.10 -7.45 4.97
CA ILE A 88 7.41 -8.56 4.31
C ILE A 88 8.30 -9.01 3.16
N SER A 89 8.54 -10.32 3.05
CA SER A 89 9.45 -10.84 2.05
C SER A 89 8.79 -10.97 0.67
N ARG A 90 9.64 -10.99 -0.37
CA ARG A 90 9.17 -11.30 -1.72
C ARG A 90 8.42 -12.63 -1.77
N ASP A 91 8.94 -13.63 -1.07
CA ASP A 91 8.32 -14.96 -1.05
C ASP A 91 6.96 -14.94 -0.38
N GLU A 92 6.78 -14.15 0.68
CA GLU A 92 5.46 -13.98 1.30
C GLU A 92 4.46 -13.32 0.35
N ILE A 93 4.90 -12.31 -0.40
CA ILE A 93 4.04 -11.66 -1.40
C ILE A 93 3.70 -12.65 -2.52
N LYS A 94 4.68 -13.44 -2.96
CA LYS A 94 4.44 -14.50 -3.94
C LYS A 94 3.38 -15.49 -3.45
N GLU A 95 3.44 -15.90 -2.18
CA GLU A 95 2.46 -16.81 -1.61
C GLU A 95 1.06 -16.20 -1.56
N LEU A 96 0.97 -14.90 -1.25
CA LEU A 96 -0.30 -14.17 -1.33
C LEU A 96 -0.88 -14.24 -2.74
N ILE A 97 -0.05 -14.00 -3.75
CA ILE A 97 -0.48 -14.01 -5.16
C ILE A 97 -0.96 -15.40 -5.56
N ILE A 98 -0.22 -16.44 -5.21
CA ILE A 98 -0.58 -17.83 -5.51
C ILE A 98 -1.92 -18.17 -4.86
N HIS A 99 -2.06 -17.85 -3.59
CA HIS A 99 -3.29 -18.11 -2.84
C HIS A 99 -4.48 -17.38 -3.48
N LEU A 100 -4.31 -16.10 -3.74
CA LEU A 100 -5.40 -15.27 -4.22
C LEU A 100 -5.82 -15.59 -5.66
N SER A 101 -4.94 -16.21 -6.46
CA SER A 101 -5.26 -16.62 -7.83
C SER A 101 -6.50 -17.51 -7.90
N GLN A 102 -6.78 -18.27 -6.82
CA GLN A 102 -7.94 -19.15 -6.72
C GLN A 102 -9.24 -18.40 -6.45
N TYR A 103 -9.17 -17.17 -5.98
CA TYR A 103 -10.33 -16.36 -5.61
C TYR A 103 -10.59 -15.19 -6.56
N SER A 104 -9.54 -14.58 -7.10
CA SER A 104 -9.66 -13.41 -7.98
C SER A 104 -9.41 -13.72 -9.45
N GLY A 105 -8.95 -14.92 -9.77
CA GLY A 105 -8.69 -15.36 -11.13
C GLY A 105 -7.23 -15.24 -11.54
N VAL A 106 -6.80 -16.15 -12.39
CA VAL A 106 -5.41 -16.22 -12.86
C VAL A 106 -4.93 -14.92 -13.55
N PRO A 107 -5.76 -14.22 -14.37
CA PRO A 107 -5.29 -12.97 -14.97
C PRO A 107 -4.84 -11.90 -13.96
N THR A 108 -5.52 -11.78 -12.81
CA THR A 108 -5.09 -10.84 -11.76
C THR A 108 -3.75 -11.28 -11.15
N ALA A 109 -3.54 -12.59 -11.03
CA ALA A 109 -2.30 -13.15 -10.52
C ALA A 109 -1.13 -12.89 -11.47
N VAL A 110 -1.36 -13.03 -12.77
CA VAL A 110 -0.32 -12.76 -13.80
C VAL A 110 0.11 -11.29 -13.72
N GLU A 111 -0.84 -10.37 -13.62
CA GLU A 111 -0.51 -8.96 -13.45
C GLU A 111 0.26 -8.70 -12.14
N ALA A 112 -0.19 -9.30 -11.05
CA ALA A 112 0.44 -9.11 -9.74
C ALA A 112 1.88 -9.64 -9.71
N ILE A 113 2.14 -10.81 -10.32
CA ILE A 113 3.49 -11.37 -10.38
C ILE A 113 4.42 -10.48 -11.22
N ARG A 114 3.90 -9.88 -12.29
CA ARG A 114 4.64 -8.93 -13.10
C ARG A 114 5.02 -7.69 -12.28
N VAL A 115 4.05 -7.16 -11.52
CA VAL A 115 4.29 -6.01 -10.63
C VAL A 115 5.34 -6.37 -9.57
N LEU A 116 5.25 -7.56 -8.98
CA LEU A 116 6.24 -8.02 -7.99
C LEU A 116 7.65 -8.08 -8.61
N GLY A 117 7.76 -8.57 -9.84
CA GLY A 117 9.03 -8.56 -10.58
C GLY A 117 9.57 -7.14 -10.72
N GLU A 118 8.72 -6.19 -11.11
CA GLU A 118 9.14 -4.79 -11.29
C GLU A 118 9.70 -4.16 -10.03
N VAL A 119 9.13 -4.46 -8.85
CA VAL A 119 9.57 -3.86 -7.59
C VAL A 119 10.73 -4.58 -6.94
N THR A 120 11.04 -5.82 -7.36
CA THR A 120 12.10 -6.62 -6.76
C THR A 120 13.31 -6.85 -7.66
N GLU A 121 13.19 -6.60 -8.96
CA GLU A 121 14.32 -6.74 -9.86
C GLU A 121 15.32 -5.60 -9.70
N PRO A 122 16.63 -5.90 -9.76
CA PRO A 122 17.64 -4.85 -9.72
C PRO A 122 17.45 -3.90 -10.91
N ARG A 123 17.55 -2.62 -10.65
CA ARG A 123 17.54 -1.61 -11.72
C ARG A 123 18.86 -1.73 -12.51
N LYS A 124 18.71 -1.85 -13.80
CA LYS A 124 19.86 -1.84 -14.69
C LYS A 124 20.34 -0.41 -14.96
#